data_2f3fd2e09f84a70a5c74f411167ee448
#
_entry.id   2f3fd2e09f84a70a5c74f411167ee448
#
_cell.length_a   1.000
_cell.length_b   1.000
_cell.length_c   1.000
_cell.angle_alpha   90.00
_cell.angle_beta   90.00
_cell.angle_gamma   90.00
#
_symmetry.space_group_name_H-M   'P 1'
#
loop_
_entity.id
_entity.type
_entity.pdbx_description
1 polymer ?
#
loop_
_entity_poly.entity_id
_entity_poly.type
_entity_poly.pdbx_seq_one_letter_code
_entity_poly.pdbx_strand_id
1 'polypeptide(L)'
;MEIAKEPQESTQNIQVHCAHENVRDDVQANTTEMTSQTKLYSIHLSDAFAWLEAREENSIHAIVTDPPYGLKEYTEIEKTKLRNGRGGVWRIPPSFDGCKRSPLPRFTILDDTDIAALCSFFTKFAKQALRVLVPGGHVMIATNPLLSQYVYMSFTAAGFEKRGEIIRLVQTLRGGDRPKNAHEEFHDVSVMPRSAWEPWGLFRKQCEGRVQDNLRKWATGGLRRVSGKNPFVDVIQSTPARREERKIAPHPSLKPQAFMRQLVRAALPLGCGIILDPFMGSGSTVAAAEAIGYMSIGIEKDSAYYSVARKAIPALARFTPNGANGGSGGALAAAKRPKIDSHQEGSCIRREADCRPDRPISGASQCV
;
A
#
# COMPACT_ATOMS: atom_id res chain seq x y z
N MET A 1 19.20 -38.43 28.09
CA MET A 1 18.62 -37.06 28.04
C MET A 1 18.69 -36.62 26.59
N GLU A 2 17.61 -37.05 25.84
CA GLU A 2 17.50 -36.87 24.40
C GLU A 2 17.02 -35.44 24.09
N ILE A 3 17.76 -34.75 23.23
CA ILE A 3 17.39 -33.42 22.71
C ILE A 3 16.57 -33.69 21.44
N ALA A 4 15.29 -33.34 21.51
CA ALA A 4 14.38 -33.42 20.39
C ALA A 4 14.81 -32.45 19.27
N LYS A 5 14.96 -32.97 18.06
CA LYS A 5 15.18 -32.20 16.82
C LYS A 5 13.85 -31.58 16.35
N GLU A 6 13.82 -30.26 16.20
CA GLU A 6 12.76 -29.57 15.48
C GLU A 6 12.79 -29.88 13.98
N PRO A 7 11.63 -29.94 13.31
CA PRO A 7 11.57 -30.17 11.87
C PRO A 7 11.94 -28.92 11.10
N GLN A 8 12.91 -29.06 10.20
CA GLN A 8 13.25 -28.04 9.20
C GLN A 8 12.12 -27.93 8.18
N GLU A 9 11.44 -26.80 8.16
CA GLU A 9 10.55 -26.44 7.06
C GLU A 9 11.36 -26.16 5.79
N SER A 10 11.08 -26.92 4.76
CA SER A 10 11.66 -26.78 3.43
C SER A 10 11.18 -25.49 2.76
N THR A 11 12.11 -24.60 2.48
CA THR A 11 11.90 -23.40 1.69
C THR A 11 11.66 -23.81 0.23
N GLN A 12 10.40 -23.89 -0.20
CA GLN A 12 10.09 -24.05 -1.62
C GLN A 12 10.30 -22.73 -2.34
N ASN A 13 11.25 -22.73 -3.26
CA ASN A 13 11.46 -21.66 -4.24
C ASN A 13 10.22 -21.53 -5.12
N ILE A 14 9.45 -20.43 -4.93
CA ILE A 14 8.32 -20.11 -5.79
C ILE A 14 8.85 -19.32 -6.99
N GLN A 15 9.12 -20.02 -8.10
CA GLN A 15 9.33 -19.39 -9.39
C GLN A 15 7.99 -18.84 -9.92
N VAL A 16 7.92 -17.52 -10.07
CA VAL A 16 6.76 -16.86 -10.68
C VAL A 16 6.88 -16.95 -12.18
N HIS A 17 6.24 -17.93 -12.77
CA HIS A 17 6.08 -18.03 -14.22
C HIS A 17 4.76 -17.37 -14.62
N CYS A 18 4.82 -16.33 -15.45
CA CYS A 18 3.67 -15.89 -16.25
C CYS A 18 3.50 -16.91 -17.41
N ALA A 19 2.94 -18.07 -17.12
CA ALA A 19 2.71 -19.09 -18.14
C ALA A 19 1.40 -18.82 -18.88
N HIS A 20 1.53 -18.56 -20.17
CA HIS A 20 0.48 -18.82 -21.14
C HIS A 20 0.60 -20.27 -21.58
N GLU A 21 -0.19 -21.15 -21.03
CA GLU A 21 -0.36 -22.49 -21.59
C GLU A 21 -1.86 -22.87 -21.66
N ASN A 22 -2.20 -23.31 -22.88
CA ASN A 22 -3.49 -23.89 -23.25
C ASN A 22 -3.65 -25.28 -22.60
N VAL A 23 -4.75 -25.50 -21.92
CA VAL A 23 -5.23 -26.87 -21.62
C VAL A 23 -6.65 -27.02 -22.17
N ARG A 24 -6.77 -27.97 -23.07
CA ARG A 24 -8.04 -28.43 -23.65
C ARG A 24 -8.80 -29.34 -22.68
N ASP A 25 -10.09 -29.31 -22.88
CA ASP A 25 -11.19 -29.96 -22.19
C ASP A 25 -11.01 -31.47 -21.97
N ASP A 26 -11.47 -31.95 -20.79
CA ASP A 26 -12.35 -33.11 -20.72
C ASP A 26 -13.26 -32.97 -19.50
N VAL A 27 -14.55 -32.98 -19.79
CA VAL A 27 -15.64 -32.87 -18.83
C VAL A 27 -16.14 -34.29 -18.51
N GLN A 28 -16.11 -34.70 -17.27
CA GLN A 28 -17.21 -35.46 -16.71
C GLN A 28 -17.31 -35.31 -15.18
N ALA A 29 -18.54 -35.19 -14.74
CA ALA A 29 -19.00 -34.83 -13.42
C ALA A 29 -18.57 -35.78 -12.28
N ASN A 30 -18.19 -35.17 -11.14
CA ASN A 30 -18.64 -35.64 -9.84
C ASN A 30 -18.73 -34.49 -8.86
N THR A 31 -19.93 -34.28 -8.41
CA THR A 31 -20.33 -33.33 -7.37
C THR A 31 -19.81 -33.80 -6.01
N THR A 32 -19.20 -32.87 -5.29
CA THR A 32 -18.89 -32.84 -3.85
C THR A 32 -17.39 -32.84 -3.54
N GLU A 33 -16.75 -31.68 -3.81
CA GLU A 33 -15.58 -31.27 -3.05
C GLU A 33 -15.64 -29.77 -2.84
N MET A 34 -15.69 -29.36 -1.57
CA MET A 34 -15.41 -27.98 -1.15
C MET A 34 -14.02 -27.61 -1.65
N THR A 35 -13.92 -26.90 -2.76
CA THR A 35 -12.66 -26.35 -3.26
C THR A 35 -12.08 -25.41 -2.20
N SER A 36 -11.03 -25.87 -1.52
CA SER A 36 -10.18 -25.03 -0.70
C SER A 36 -9.58 -23.98 -1.64
N GLN A 37 -10.14 -22.76 -1.64
CA GLN A 37 -9.55 -21.65 -2.37
C GLN A 37 -8.11 -21.46 -1.87
N THR A 38 -7.14 -21.70 -2.74
CA THR A 38 -5.74 -21.47 -2.44
C THR A 38 -5.57 -19.98 -2.10
N LYS A 39 -5.15 -19.68 -0.88
CA LYS A 39 -4.89 -18.30 -0.42
C LYS A 39 -3.73 -17.73 -1.19
N LEU A 40 -3.88 -16.50 -1.67
CA LEU A 40 -2.83 -15.77 -2.41
C LEU A 40 -1.94 -14.94 -1.47
N TYR A 41 -2.07 -15.11 -0.16
CA TYR A 41 -1.28 -14.34 0.79
C TYR A 41 -0.61 -15.21 1.85
N SER A 42 0.51 -14.70 2.35
CA SER A 42 1.14 -15.17 3.59
C SER A 42 1.27 -14.02 4.58
N ILE A 43 1.21 -14.34 5.88
CA ILE A 43 1.43 -13.36 6.94
C ILE A 43 2.41 -13.93 7.96
N HIS A 44 3.28 -13.08 8.50
CA HIS A 44 4.34 -13.47 9.40
C HIS A 44 4.31 -12.63 10.68
N LEU A 45 4.39 -13.29 11.83
CA LEU A 45 4.60 -12.65 13.12
C LEU A 45 6.11 -12.43 13.28
N SER A 46 6.59 -11.25 12.92
CA SER A 46 8.02 -10.94 12.91
C SER A 46 8.26 -9.43 12.97
N ASP A 47 9.47 -9.04 13.36
CA ASP A 47 9.95 -7.68 13.15
C ASP A 47 10.18 -7.44 11.66
N ALA A 48 9.68 -6.31 11.14
CA ALA A 48 9.77 -5.96 9.72
C ALA A 48 11.21 -5.86 9.22
N PHE A 49 12.13 -5.32 10.03
CA PHE A 49 13.52 -5.15 9.63
C PHE A 49 14.25 -6.48 9.57
N ALA A 50 14.03 -7.35 10.56
CA ALA A 50 14.62 -8.69 10.58
C ALA A 50 14.12 -9.53 9.39
N TRP A 51 12.82 -9.45 9.09
CA TRP A 51 12.23 -10.14 7.94
C TRP A 51 12.79 -9.62 6.60
N LEU A 52 12.86 -8.29 6.44
CA LEU A 52 13.44 -7.68 5.24
C LEU A 52 14.89 -8.04 5.06
N GLU A 53 15.69 -8.07 6.14
CA GLU A 53 17.13 -8.41 6.10
C GLU A 53 17.37 -9.84 5.60
N ALA A 54 16.53 -10.78 6.04
CA ALA A 54 16.57 -12.17 5.62
C ALA A 54 16.00 -12.42 4.18
N ARG A 55 15.33 -11.41 3.60
CA ARG A 55 14.70 -11.58 2.29
C ARG A 55 15.70 -11.42 1.14
N GLU A 56 15.53 -12.21 0.09
CA GLU A 56 16.33 -12.12 -1.13
C GLU A 56 16.16 -10.75 -1.82
N GLU A 57 17.22 -10.30 -2.46
CA GLU A 57 17.18 -9.10 -3.29
C GLU A 57 16.26 -9.30 -4.49
N ASN A 58 15.64 -8.21 -4.95
CA ASN A 58 14.78 -8.21 -6.15
C ASN A 58 13.70 -9.32 -6.12
N SER A 59 13.09 -9.55 -4.97
CA SER A 59 12.06 -10.58 -4.75
C SER A 59 10.64 -10.02 -4.55
N ILE A 60 10.50 -8.71 -4.34
CA ILE A 60 9.25 -8.00 -4.09
C ILE A 60 8.96 -7.04 -5.24
N HIS A 61 7.71 -6.98 -5.72
CA HIS A 61 7.31 -6.18 -6.88
C HIS A 61 6.74 -4.82 -6.50
N ALA A 62 6.07 -4.73 -5.34
CA ALA A 62 5.60 -3.45 -4.81
C ALA A 62 5.48 -3.50 -3.28
N ILE A 63 5.61 -2.33 -2.64
CA ILE A 63 5.32 -2.14 -1.21
C ILE A 63 4.16 -1.16 -1.11
N VAL A 64 3.11 -1.54 -0.39
CA VAL A 64 1.95 -0.67 -0.08
C VAL A 64 1.71 -0.77 1.42
N THR A 65 1.99 0.31 2.15
CA THR A 65 2.08 0.23 3.61
C THR A 65 1.68 1.52 4.33
N ASP A 66 1.16 1.36 5.55
CA ASP A 66 0.86 2.43 6.50
C ASP A 66 1.72 2.23 7.76
N PRO A 67 2.98 2.69 7.75
CA PRO A 67 3.93 2.43 8.83
C PRO A 67 3.62 3.22 10.10
N PRO A 68 4.21 2.84 11.26
CA PRO A 68 4.16 3.67 12.45
C PRO A 68 4.92 4.98 12.21
N TYR A 69 4.30 6.12 12.51
CA TYR A 69 4.88 7.45 12.29
C TYR A 69 5.74 7.92 13.46
N GLY A 70 6.69 7.16 13.93
CA GLY A 70 7.69 7.57 14.92
C GLY A 70 7.13 8.36 16.11
N LEU A 71 6.29 7.75 16.94
CA LEU A 71 5.41 8.49 17.79
C LEU A 71 5.83 8.35 19.23
N LYS A 72 5.88 9.48 19.94
CA LYS A 72 5.78 9.46 21.39
C LYS A 72 4.38 8.93 21.72
N GLU A 73 4.33 7.72 22.25
CA GLU A 73 3.13 7.22 22.88
C GLU A 73 2.78 8.10 24.09
N TYR A 74 1.49 8.26 24.32
CA TYR A 74 1.07 8.94 25.56
C TYR A 74 1.56 8.16 26.77
N THR A 75 2.21 8.87 27.70
CA THR A 75 2.52 8.31 29.01
C THR A 75 1.24 7.91 29.73
N GLU A 76 1.31 7.02 30.71
CA GLU A 76 0.14 6.60 31.49
C GLU A 76 -0.52 7.78 32.21
N ILE A 77 0.25 8.80 32.62
CA ILE A 77 -0.27 10.04 33.21
C ILE A 77 -1.10 10.80 32.17
N GLU A 78 -0.63 10.88 30.93
CA GLU A 78 -1.35 11.53 29.85
C GLU A 78 -2.59 10.73 29.45
N LYS A 79 -2.49 9.41 29.35
CA LYS A 79 -3.63 8.51 29.12
C LYS A 79 -4.68 8.67 30.22
N THR A 80 -4.28 8.86 31.47
CA THR A 80 -5.20 9.09 32.59
C THR A 80 -5.86 10.46 32.51
N LYS A 81 -5.10 11.53 32.20
CA LYS A 81 -5.67 12.86 31.93
C LYS A 81 -6.68 12.80 30.79
N LEU A 82 -6.40 11.99 29.79
CA LEU A 82 -7.25 11.76 28.65
C LEU A 82 -8.56 11.05 29.03
N ARG A 83 -8.50 9.98 29.80
CA ARG A 83 -9.69 9.26 30.31
C ARG A 83 -10.59 10.16 31.16
N ASN A 84 -10.01 11.13 31.85
CA ASN A 84 -10.71 12.08 32.71
C ASN A 84 -11.23 13.33 31.98
N GLY A 85 -11.17 13.36 30.64
CA GLY A 85 -11.65 14.49 29.82
C GLY A 85 -10.82 15.77 29.96
N ARG A 86 -9.60 15.68 30.48
CA ARG A 86 -8.68 16.81 30.67
C ARG A 86 -7.63 16.84 29.52
N GLY A 87 -7.86 17.67 28.52
CA GLY A 87 -6.92 17.87 27.41
C GLY A 87 -7.62 18.31 26.13
N GLY A 88 -6.99 19.15 25.31
CA GLY A 88 -7.61 19.82 24.16
C GLY A 88 -8.14 18.92 23.05
N VAL A 89 -7.58 17.72 22.86
CA VAL A 89 -8.00 16.76 21.81
C VAL A 89 -9.29 16.00 22.17
N TRP A 90 -9.77 16.10 23.39
CA TRP A 90 -10.81 15.26 24.00
C TRP A 90 -12.21 15.86 24.00
N ARG A 91 -12.37 17.03 23.45
CA ARG A 91 -13.70 17.64 23.25
C ARG A 91 -14.49 16.99 22.12
N ILE A 92 -13.86 16.06 21.40
CA ILE A 92 -14.56 15.24 20.43
C ILE A 92 -15.16 14.05 21.18
N PRO A 93 -16.48 13.90 21.21
CA PRO A 93 -17.11 12.76 21.85
C PRO A 93 -16.48 11.46 21.34
N PRO A 94 -16.13 10.51 22.20
CA PRO A 94 -15.54 9.24 21.80
C PRO A 94 -16.45 8.41 20.87
N SER A 95 -17.65 8.86 20.65
CA SER A 95 -18.72 8.18 19.93
C SER A 95 -19.28 8.94 18.73
N PHE A 96 -18.52 9.88 18.12
CA PHE A 96 -19.03 10.61 16.95
C PHE A 96 -19.49 9.68 15.81
N ASP A 97 -18.98 8.46 15.77
CA ASP A 97 -19.35 7.38 14.85
C ASP A 97 -19.68 6.06 15.58
N GLY A 98 -19.93 6.12 16.88
CA GLY A 98 -20.21 4.93 17.73
C GLY A 98 -18.98 4.05 18.04
N CYS A 99 -17.78 4.47 17.67
CA CYS A 99 -16.55 3.72 17.92
C CYS A 99 -15.70 4.37 19.00
N LYS A 100 -15.24 3.55 19.97
CA LYS A 100 -14.21 3.99 20.91
C LYS A 100 -12.93 4.26 20.12
N ARG A 101 -12.40 5.47 20.18
CA ARG A 101 -11.15 5.85 19.52
C ARG A 101 -10.00 5.73 20.51
N SER A 102 -8.93 5.09 20.08
CA SER A 102 -7.67 5.17 20.79
C SER A 102 -7.11 6.59 20.70
N PRO A 103 -6.40 7.07 21.74
CA PRO A 103 -5.70 8.35 21.68
C PRO A 103 -4.80 8.41 20.45
N LEU A 104 -4.91 9.49 19.66
CA LEU A 104 -4.00 9.71 18.56
C LEU A 104 -2.65 10.17 19.10
N PRO A 105 -1.55 9.64 18.59
CA PRO A 105 -0.22 10.06 19.01
C PRO A 105 0.00 11.56 18.77
N ARG A 106 0.87 12.17 19.58
CA ARG A 106 1.22 13.59 19.48
C ARG A 106 2.20 13.79 18.34
N PHE A 107 1.73 14.20 17.17
CA PHE A 107 2.60 14.57 16.03
C PHE A 107 3.19 15.98 16.14
N THR A 108 2.66 16.82 17.02
CA THR A 108 2.96 18.25 17.05
C THR A 108 4.03 18.65 18.06
N ILE A 109 4.60 17.68 18.78
CA ILE A 109 5.64 17.92 19.79
C ILE A 109 6.79 16.94 19.56
N LEU A 110 7.36 16.94 18.36
CA LEU A 110 8.62 16.26 18.08
C LEU A 110 9.75 17.28 18.27
N ASP A 111 10.69 16.95 19.12
CA ASP A 111 11.96 17.66 19.20
C ASP A 111 12.95 17.15 18.14
N ASP A 112 14.11 17.78 18.04
CA ASP A 112 15.11 17.41 17.04
C ASP A 112 15.58 15.96 17.18
N THR A 113 15.61 15.42 18.39
CA THR A 113 15.97 14.02 18.66
C THR A 113 14.91 13.07 18.13
N ASP A 114 13.63 13.39 18.32
CA ASP A 114 12.52 12.61 17.80
C ASP A 114 12.52 12.63 16.26
N ILE A 115 12.80 13.79 15.66
CA ILE A 115 12.92 13.93 14.19
C ILE A 115 14.10 13.12 13.67
N ALA A 116 15.25 13.17 14.33
CA ALA A 116 16.43 12.39 13.95
C ALA A 116 16.15 10.88 14.04
N ALA A 117 15.47 10.43 15.09
CA ALA A 117 15.06 9.03 15.23
C ALA A 117 14.07 8.61 14.12
N LEU A 118 13.12 9.47 13.78
CA LEU A 118 12.17 9.25 12.67
C LEU A 118 12.91 9.09 11.34
N CYS A 119 13.83 10.02 11.04
CA CYS A 119 14.65 9.98 9.83
C CYS A 119 15.51 8.72 9.77
N SER A 120 16.13 8.33 10.88
CA SER A 120 16.93 7.11 10.98
C SER A 120 16.09 5.86 10.69
N PHE A 121 14.91 5.75 11.29
CA PHE A 121 13.97 4.66 11.06
C PHE A 121 13.59 4.54 9.58
N PHE A 122 13.15 5.63 8.97
CA PHE A 122 12.72 5.58 7.56
C PHE A 122 13.87 5.44 6.58
N THR A 123 15.07 5.93 6.90
CA THR A 123 16.27 5.69 6.09
C THR A 123 16.67 4.22 6.12
N LYS A 124 16.65 3.58 7.30
CA LYS A 124 16.92 2.14 7.42
C LYS A 124 15.88 1.33 6.64
N PHE A 125 14.60 1.67 6.80
CA PHE A 125 13.50 1.03 6.07
C PHE A 125 13.66 1.19 4.55
N ALA A 126 13.89 2.42 4.07
CA ALA A 126 14.03 2.70 2.65
C ALA A 126 15.20 1.93 2.02
N LYS A 127 16.36 1.82 2.71
CA LYS A 127 17.50 1.03 2.22
C LYS A 127 17.15 -0.45 2.06
N GLN A 128 16.48 -1.04 3.03
CA GLN A 128 16.06 -2.45 2.94
C GLN A 128 14.96 -2.65 1.89
N ALA A 129 14.00 -1.73 1.80
CA ALA A 129 12.97 -1.74 0.77
C ALA A 129 13.58 -1.65 -0.64
N LEU A 130 14.59 -0.78 -0.83
CA LEU A 130 15.29 -0.64 -2.11
C LEU A 130 15.99 -1.94 -2.50
N ARG A 131 16.57 -2.65 -1.54
CA ARG A 131 17.26 -3.93 -1.77
C ARG A 131 16.29 -5.02 -2.23
N VAL A 132 15.21 -5.21 -1.52
CA VAL A 132 14.26 -6.32 -1.79
C VAL A 132 13.35 -6.07 -3.00
N LEU A 133 13.12 -4.82 -3.37
CA LEU A 133 12.30 -4.50 -4.55
C LEU A 133 13.03 -4.85 -5.85
N VAL A 134 12.29 -5.39 -6.81
CA VAL A 134 12.76 -5.53 -8.20
C VAL A 134 12.95 -4.15 -8.84
N PRO A 135 13.83 -3.99 -9.85
CA PRO A 135 13.93 -2.76 -10.62
C PRO A 135 12.55 -2.28 -11.11
N GLY A 136 12.25 -0.99 -10.97
CA GLY A 136 10.94 -0.42 -11.33
C GLY A 136 9.83 -0.68 -10.30
N GLY A 137 10.08 -1.41 -9.22
CA GLY A 137 9.13 -1.65 -8.14
C GLY A 137 8.73 -0.36 -7.42
N HIS A 138 7.44 -0.23 -7.10
CA HIS A 138 6.90 0.96 -6.44
C HIS A 138 6.77 0.79 -4.93
N VAL A 139 6.93 1.90 -4.21
CA VAL A 139 6.52 2.04 -2.81
C VAL A 139 5.40 3.08 -2.74
N MET A 140 4.26 2.68 -2.18
CA MET A 140 3.18 3.58 -1.78
C MET A 140 3.12 3.57 -0.26
N ILE A 141 3.52 4.67 0.35
CA ILE A 141 3.68 4.77 1.80
C ILE A 141 2.82 5.89 2.37
N ALA A 142 1.89 5.52 3.26
CA ALA A 142 1.11 6.50 4.00
C ALA A 142 2.00 7.34 4.90
N THR A 143 1.61 8.59 5.12
CA THR A 143 2.28 9.46 6.08
C THR A 143 1.32 10.54 6.60
N ASN A 144 1.82 11.34 7.50
CA ASN A 144 1.11 12.50 8.06
C ASN A 144 1.59 13.77 7.35
N PRO A 145 0.73 14.73 7.02
CA PRO A 145 1.12 16.00 6.40
C PRO A 145 2.26 16.74 7.11
N LEU A 146 2.34 16.64 8.45
CA LEU A 146 3.39 17.30 9.24
C LEU A 146 4.74 16.59 9.17
N LEU A 147 4.76 15.30 8.84
CA LEU A 147 5.96 14.45 8.86
C LEU A 147 6.38 13.97 7.49
N SER A 148 5.55 14.19 6.46
CA SER A 148 5.77 13.68 5.09
C SER A 148 7.14 14.08 4.54
N GLN A 149 7.59 15.30 4.80
CA GLN A 149 8.89 15.79 4.36
C GLN A 149 10.05 14.90 4.86
N TYR A 150 10.04 14.50 6.12
CA TYR A 150 11.12 13.68 6.71
C TYR A 150 11.12 12.26 6.13
N VAL A 151 9.94 11.68 5.96
CA VAL A 151 9.77 10.38 5.32
C VAL A 151 10.26 10.43 3.88
N TYR A 152 9.84 11.44 3.12
CA TYR A 152 10.19 11.56 1.70
C TYR A 152 11.68 11.81 1.49
N MET A 153 12.30 12.64 2.32
CA MET A 153 13.74 12.85 2.30
C MET A 153 14.51 11.55 2.58
N SER A 154 14.05 10.74 3.52
CA SER A 154 14.68 9.45 3.84
C SER A 154 14.63 8.48 2.67
N PHE A 155 13.52 8.42 1.93
CA PHE A 155 13.40 7.56 0.74
C PHE A 155 14.26 8.05 -0.43
N THR A 156 14.27 9.36 -0.70
CA THR A 156 15.12 9.92 -1.76
C THR A 156 16.60 9.79 -1.45
N ALA A 157 16.99 10.00 -0.20
CA ALA A 157 18.37 9.80 0.26
C ALA A 157 18.83 8.33 0.17
N ALA A 158 17.89 7.38 0.27
CA ALA A 158 18.18 5.96 0.08
C ALA A 158 18.33 5.54 -1.39
N GLY A 159 18.01 6.42 -2.36
CA GLY A 159 18.15 6.17 -3.79
C GLY A 159 16.84 5.89 -4.53
N PHE A 160 15.67 6.11 -3.91
CA PHE A 160 14.40 6.03 -4.62
C PHE A 160 14.13 7.25 -5.47
N GLU A 161 13.51 7.03 -6.63
CA GLU A 161 12.91 8.11 -7.43
C GLU A 161 11.56 8.51 -6.79
N LYS A 162 11.40 9.77 -6.37
CA LYS A 162 10.08 10.30 -6.00
C LYS A 162 9.25 10.47 -7.26
N ARG A 163 8.11 9.80 -7.34
CA ARG A 163 7.21 9.82 -8.53
C ARG A 163 5.97 10.70 -8.32
N GLY A 164 5.80 11.26 -7.15
CA GLY A 164 4.69 12.12 -6.77
C GLY A 164 4.14 11.75 -5.40
N GLU A 165 2.89 12.11 -5.20
CA GLU A 165 2.11 11.79 -4.01
C GLU A 165 0.72 11.34 -4.45
N ILE A 166 0.14 10.38 -3.71
CA ILE A 166 -1.26 10.03 -3.85
C ILE A 166 -2.00 10.68 -2.69
N ILE A 167 -2.97 11.52 -3.01
CA ILE A 167 -3.75 12.26 -2.03
C ILE A 167 -5.05 11.50 -1.78
N ARG A 168 -5.18 10.97 -0.58
CA ARG A 168 -6.44 10.43 -0.12
C ARG A 168 -7.27 11.58 0.47
N LEU A 169 -8.29 12.03 -0.26
CA LEU A 169 -9.24 13.02 0.27
C LEU A 169 -10.14 12.35 1.30
N VAL A 170 -9.96 12.71 2.56
CA VAL A 170 -10.75 12.18 3.67
C VAL A 170 -10.80 13.22 4.79
N GLN A 171 -11.99 13.64 5.14
CA GLN A 171 -12.13 14.54 6.30
C GLN A 171 -11.68 13.83 7.58
N THR A 172 -10.76 14.46 8.29
CA THR A 172 -10.32 14.02 9.60
C THR A 172 -10.78 15.01 10.67
N LEU A 173 -10.76 14.58 11.92
CA LEU A 173 -11.05 15.48 13.04
C LEU A 173 -9.78 16.14 13.60
N ARG A 174 -8.65 16.04 12.90
CA ARG A 174 -7.37 16.65 13.29
C ARG A 174 -7.32 18.11 12.88
N GLY A 175 -6.83 18.95 13.76
CA GLY A 175 -6.71 20.39 13.53
C GLY A 175 -8.05 21.13 13.64
N GLY A 176 -7.99 22.42 13.40
CA GLY A 176 -9.12 23.32 13.57
C GLY A 176 -9.41 23.68 15.04
N ASP A 177 -8.48 23.36 15.95
CA ASP A 177 -8.61 23.71 17.35
C ASP A 177 -8.37 25.21 17.56
N ARG A 178 -9.15 25.80 18.44
CA ARG A 178 -8.96 27.19 18.90
C ARG A 178 -7.76 27.30 19.83
N PRO A 179 -7.18 28.51 20.02
CA PRO A 179 -6.11 28.73 20.99
C PRO A 179 -6.50 28.23 22.39
N LYS A 180 -5.60 27.45 22.99
CA LYS A 180 -5.84 26.86 24.30
C LYS A 180 -5.95 27.97 25.36
N ASN A 181 -6.97 27.88 26.22
CA ASN A 181 -7.28 28.84 27.27
C ASN A 181 -7.67 30.26 26.81
N ALA A 182 -7.77 30.48 25.49
CA ALA A 182 -8.14 31.77 24.88
C ALA A 182 -9.19 31.57 23.77
N HIS A 183 -9.96 30.50 23.81
CA HIS A 183 -10.94 30.14 22.78
C HIS A 183 -12.16 31.03 22.71
N GLU A 184 -12.44 31.78 23.77
CA GLU A 184 -13.49 32.79 23.80
C GLU A 184 -13.00 34.12 23.25
N GLU A 185 -11.77 34.51 23.59
CA GLU A 185 -11.12 35.71 23.08
C GLU A 185 -10.85 35.62 21.57
N PHE A 186 -10.39 34.45 21.12
CA PHE A 186 -10.03 34.20 19.70
C PHE A 186 -10.99 33.18 19.08
N HIS A 187 -12.29 33.44 19.17
CA HIS A 187 -13.33 32.49 18.73
C HIS A 187 -13.30 32.14 17.24
N ASP A 188 -12.77 33.06 16.41
CA ASP A 188 -12.64 32.90 14.94
C ASP A 188 -11.24 32.43 14.49
N VAL A 189 -10.35 32.10 15.45
CA VAL A 189 -8.98 31.65 15.15
C VAL A 189 -8.84 30.15 15.34
N SER A 190 -8.24 29.49 14.34
CA SER A 190 -7.78 28.11 14.47
C SER A 190 -6.25 28.08 14.46
N VAL A 191 -5.65 27.34 15.40
CA VAL A 191 -4.18 27.20 15.51
C VAL A 191 -3.60 26.47 14.30
N MET A 192 -4.37 25.53 13.74
CA MET A 192 -4.00 24.73 12.57
C MET A 192 -5.23 24.53 11.68
N PRO A 193 -5.04 24.37 10.35
CA PRO A 193 -6.14 23.98 9.50
C PRO A 193 -6.67 22.59 9.89
N ARG A 194 -7.96 22.35 9.69
CA ARG A 194 -8.54 21.01 9.82
C ARG A 194 -8.05 20.17 8.64
N SER A 195 -7.41 19.05 8.95
CA SER A 195 -6.91 18.16 7.91
C SER A 195 -8.06 17.50 7.14
N ALA A 196 -8.07 17.64 5.82
CA ALA A 196 -9.04 17.04 4.92
C ALA A 196 -8.40 16.02 3.94
N TRP A 197 -7.15 15.65 4.16
CA TRP A 197 -6.42 14.73 3.31
C TRP A 197 -5.35 13.94 4.07
N GLU A 198 -4.95 12.84 3.48
CA GLU A 198 -3.87 11.98 3.96
C GLU A 198 -2.90 11.74 2.79
N PRO A 199 -1.61 12.11 2.93
CA PRO A 199 -0.62 11.91 1.87
C PRO A 199 -0.09 10.48 1.87
N TRP A 200 0.07 9.94 0.65
CA TRP A 200 0.77 8.69 0.38
C TRP A 200 1.93 8.99 -0.57
N GLY A 201 3.14 8.89 -0.09
CA GLY A 201 4.32 9.06 -0.93
C GLY A 201 4.40 7.96 -1.98
N LEU A 202 4.62 8.35 -3.23
CA LEU A 202 4.82 7.45 -4.35
C LEU A 202 6.29 7.47 -4.78
N PHE A 203 6.96 6.34 -4.58
CA PHE A 203 8.36 6.14 -4.91
C PHE A 203 8.54 4.97 -5.85
N ARG A 204 9.65 4.95 -6.59
CA ARG A 204 10.01 3.86 -7.48
C ARG A 204 11.50 3.54 -7.35
N LYS A 205 11.86 2.27 -7.27
CA LYS A 205 13.23 1.83 -7.52
C LYS A 205 13.54 2.08 -9.00
N GLN A 206 14.73 2.60 -9.30
CA GLN A 206 15.14 2.87 -10.68
C GLN A 206 14.91 1.65 -11.57
N CYS A 207 14.39 1.89 -12.78
CA CYS A 207 14.20 0.86 -13.77
C CYS A 207 15.56 0.38 -14.33
N GLU A 208 15.62 -0.87 -14.70
CA GLU A 208 16.71 -1.40 -15.50
C GLU A 208 16.43 -1.06 -16.98
N GLY A 209 17.14 -0.06 -17.49
CA GLY A 209 16.92 0.45 -18.84
C GLY A 209 15.60 1.24 -19.00
N ARG A 210 14.98 1.14 -20.18
CA ARG A 210 13.73 1.84 -20.48
C ARG A 210 12.55 1.14 -19.80
N VAL A 211 11.49 1.89 -19.50
CA VAL A 211 10.28 1.37 -18.81
C VAL A 211 9.66 0.16 -19.51
N GLN A 212 9.60 0.16 -20.85
CA GLN A 212 9.05 -0.97 -21.60
C GLN A 212 9.91 -2.25 -21.48
N ASP A 213 11.22 -2.11 -21.38
CA ASP A 213 12.15 -3.24 -21.24
C ASP A 213 12.06 -3.78 -19.80
N ASN A 214 11.96 -2.88 -18.83
CA ASN A 214 11.74 -3.23 -17.43
C ASN A 214 10.37 -3.93 -17.22
N LEU A 215 9.31 -3.49 -17.91
CA LEU A 215 8.00 -4.16 -17.86
C LEU A 215 8.08 -5.59 -18.41
N ARG A 216 8.84 -5.82 -19.49
CA ARG A 216 9.03 -7.17 -20.07
C ARG A 216 9.80 -8.09 -19.14
N LYS A 217 10.84 -7.56 -18.46
CA LYS A 217 11.75 -8.36 -17.62
C LYS A 217 11.21 -8.54 -16.20
N TRP A 218 10.71 -7.47 -15.58
CA TRP A 218 10.38 -7.41 -14.17
C TRP A 218 8.88 -7.23 -13.87
N ALA A 219 8.06 -7.05 -14.89
CA ALA A 219 6.62 -6.73 -14.77
C ALA A 219 6.32 -5.46 -13.96
N THR A 220 7.29 -4.56 -13.80
CA THR A 220 7.23 -3.34 -12.99
C THR A 220 7.72 -2.12 -13.77
N GLY A 221 7.63 -0.92 -13.20
CA GLY A 221 8.12 0.34 -13.80
C GLY A 221 7.03 1.35 -14.11
N GLY A 222 5.77 0.95 -14.09
CA GLY A 222 4.60 1.79 -14.29
C GLY A 222 3.49 1.50 -13.28
N LEU A 223 2.37 2.21 -13.42
CA LEU A 223 1.16 1.98 -12.63
C LEU A 223 0.05 1.40 -13.51
N ARG A 224 -0.75 0.47 -12.95
CA ARG A 224 -1.88 -0.10 -13.67
C ARG A 224 -2.98 0.93 -13.84
N ARG A 225 -3.42 1.13 -15.08
CA ARG A 225 -4.54 2.01 -15.40
C ARG A 225 -5.85 1.51 -14.79
N VAL A 226 -6.75 2.43 -14.45
CA VAL A 226 -8.10 2.07 -13.95
C VAL A 226 -8.86 1.28 -15.01
N SER A 227 -8.76 1.73 -16.28
CA SER A 227 -9.28 1.03 -17.47
C SER A 227 -8.35 1.30 -18.65
N GLY A 228 -8.62 0.70 -19.81
CA GLY A 228 -7.86 0.98 -21.04
C GLY A 228 -7.83 2.47 -21.41
N LYS A 229 -8.93 3.19 -21.11
CA LYS A 229 -9.05 4.63 -21.41
C LYS A 229 -8.57 5.52 -20.24
N ASN A 230 -8.77 5.12 -18.98
CA ASN A 230 -8.57 5.96 -17.81
C ASN A 230 -7.27 5.58 -17.07
N PRO A 231 -6.32 6.51 -16.89
CA PRO A 231 -5.14 6.29 -16.08
C PRO A 231 -5.50 6.16 -14.59
N PHE A 232 -4.56 5.68 -13.78
CA PHE A 232 -4.62 5.84 -12.34
C PHE A 232 -4.41 7.32 -12.01
N VAL A 233 -5.20 7.84 -11.07
CA VAL A 233 -5.15 9.24 -10.64
C VAL A 233 -4.53 9.36 -9.26
N ASP A 234 -3.88 10.48 -9.01
CA ASP A 234 -3.18 10.77 -7.77
C ASP A 234 -4.07 11.34 -6.67
N VAL A 235 -5.30 11.77 -6.98
CA VAL A 235 -6.28 12.23 -6.00
C VAL A 235 -7.45 11.26 -5.92
N ILE A 236 -7.60 10.62 -4.76
CA ILE A 236 -8.62 9.59 -4.54
C ILE A 236 -9.57 10.03 -3.43
N GLN A 237 -10.83 10.22 -3.79
CA GLN A 237 -11.87 10.48 -2.80
C GLN A 237 -12.15 9.22 -1.97
N SER A 238 -12.18 9.38 -0.65
CA SER A 238 -12.32 8.28 0.29
C SER A 238 -13.17 8.69 1.50
N THR A 239 -13.66 7.69 2.21
CA THR A 239 -14.30 7.85 3.51
C THR A 239 -13.45 7.19 4.59
N PRO A 240 -13.64 7.49 5.88
CA PRO A 240 -13.12 6.66 6.95
C PRO A 240 -13.58 5.21 6.79
N ALA A 241 -12.82 4.25 7.36
CA ALA A 241 -13.25 2.86 7.39
C ALA A 241 -14.66 2.75 8.01
N ARG A 242 -15.54 2.00 7.38
CA ARG A 242 -16.94 1.85 7.78
C ARG A 242 -17.07 1.08 9.09
N ARG A 243 -18.22 1.20 9.74
CA ARG A 243 -18.50 0.48 10.98
C ARG A 243 -18.38 -1.05 10.80
N GLU A 244 -18.83 -1.56 9.66
CA GLU A 244 -18.77 -2.97 9.30
C GLU A 244 -17.31 -3.44 9.14
N GLU A 245 -16.46 -2.67 8.46
CA GLU A 245 -15.02 -2.95 8.33
C GLU A 245 -14.34 -2.93 9.70
N ARG A 246 -14.68 -1.97 10.56
CA ARG A 246 -14.13 -1.87 11.93
C ARG A 246 -14.59 -3.00 12.86
N LYS A 247 -15.77 -3.56 12.63
CA LYS A 247 -16.21 -4.77 13.35
C LYS A 247 -15.41 -5.99 12.94
N ILE A 248 -15.06 -6.09 11.66
CA ILE A 248 -14.22 -7.19 11.15
C ILE A 248 -12.78 -7.05 11.65
N ALA A 249 -12.24 -5.84 11.60
CA ALA A 249 -10.85 -5.53 11.94
C ALA A 249 -10.79 -4.34 12.93
N PRO A 250 -10.90 -4.59 14.24
CA PRO A 250 -10.85 -3.54 15.26
C PRO A 250 -9.41 -3.03 15.43
N HIS A 251 -8.99 -2.13 14.53
CA HIS A 251 -7.66 -1.52 14.53
C HIS A 251 -7.77 0.00 14.41
N PRO A 252 -6.99 0.79 15.17
CA PRO A 252 -7.09 2.25 15.17
C PRO A 252 -6.77 2.90 13.83
N SER A 253 -5.87 2.31 13.05
CA SER A 253 -5.42 2.81 11.74
C SER A 253 -6.01 2.03 10.57
N LEU A 254 -7.15 1.34 10.75
CA LEU A 254 -7.77 0.57 9.68
C LEU A 254 -8.04 1.44 8.45
N LYS A 255 -7.50 1.06 7.31
CA LYS A 255 -7.75 1.71 6.01
C LYS A 255 -8.96 1.04 5.31
N PRO A 256 -9.88 1.83 4.70
CA PRO A 256 -11.04 1.27 4.01
C PRO A 256 -10.65 0.47 2.77
N GLN A 257 -11.32 -0.65 2.55
CA GLN A 257 -11.06 -1.56 1.44
C GLN A 257 -11.27 -0.90 0.06
N ALA A 258 -12.24 0.01 -0.05
CA ALA A 258 -12.50 0.74 -1.29
C ALA A 258 -11.26 1.57 -1.74
N PHE A 259 -10.51 2.13 -0.81
CA PHE A 259 -9.28 2.87 -1.07
C PHE A 259 -8.10 1.93 -1.31
N MET A 260 -7.89 0.96 -0.40
CA MET A 260 -6.74 0.06 -0.47
C MET A 260 -6.71 -0.78 -1.75
N ARG A 261 -7.86 -1.24 -2.24
CA ARG A 261 -7.95 -1.99 -3.51
C ARG A 261 -7.51 -1.17 -4.72
N GLN A 262 -7.74 0.15 -4.72
CA GLN A 262 -7.26 1.03 -5.78
C GLN A 262 -5.74 1.15 -5.78
N LEU A 263 -5.13 1.37 -4.60
CA LEU A 263 -3.67 1.46 -4.46
C LEU A 263 -2.99 0.16 -4.84
N VAL A 264 -3.44 -0.94 -4.24
CA VAL A 264 -2.87 -2.28 -4.46
C VAL A 264 -2.98 -2.66 -5.95
N ARG A 265 -4.12 -2.38 -6.59
CA ARG A 265 -4.31 -2.65 -8.01
C ARG A 265 -3.35 -1.82 -8.88
N ALA A 266 -3.15 -0.56 -8.54
CA ALA A 266 -2.25 0.34 -9.28
C ALA A 266 -0.78 -0.08 -9.17
N ALA A 267 -0.37 -0.64 -8.03
CA ALA A 267 1.01 -0.96 -7.72
C ALA A 267 1.62 -2.05 -8.62
N LEU A 268 0.80 -2.95 -9.20
CA LEU A 268 1.25 -4.00 -10.13
C LEU A 268 0.71 -3.73 -11.54
N PRO A 269 1.50 -3.14 -12.43
CA PRO A 269 1.03 -2.67 -13.74
C PRO A 269 0.49 -3.78 -14.64
N LEU A 270 1.08 -4.97 -14.61
CA LEU A 270 0.65 -6.13 -15.40
C LEU A 270 -0.28 -7.07 -14.62
N GLY A 271 -0.54 -6.79 -13.33
CA GLY A 271 -1.42 -7.59 -12.48
C GLY A 271 -0.77 -8.87 -11.95
N CYS A 272 0.53 -9.02 -12.07
CA CYS A 272 1.31 -10.12 -11.53
C CYS A 272 2.46 -9.61 -10.67
N GLY A 273 2.90 -10.42 -9.71
CA GLY A 273 3.96 -10.08 -8.75
C GLY A 273 3.49 -10.15 -7.31
N ILE A 274 4.38 -9.78 -6.39
CA ILE A 274 4.17 -9.86 -4.95
C ILE A 274 4.10 -8.45 -4.36
N ILE A 275 3.03 -8.18 -3.60
CA ILE A 275 2.88 -6.96 -2.79
C ILE A 275 3.31 -7.27 -1.37
N LEU A 276 4.13 -6.40 -0.80
CA LEU A 276 4.55 -6.47 0.60
C LEU A 276 3.91 -5.33 1.41
N ASP A 277 3.37 -5.67 2.58
CA ASP A 277 3.06 -4.73 3.65
C ASP A 277 3.86 -5.11 4.91
N PRO A 278 5.00 -4.45 5.16
CA PRO A 278 5.86 -4.79 6.29
C PRO A 278 5.34 -4.27 7.64
N PHE A 279 4.24 -3.52 7.65
CA PHE A 279 3.58 -2.99 8.85
C PHE A 279 2.07 -3.21 8.74
N MET A 280 1.65 -4.47 8.49
CA MET A 280 0.29 -4.77 8.05
C MET A 280 -0.81 -4.47 9.07
N GLY A 281 -0.50 -4.35 10.37
CA GLY A 281 -1.51 -4.16 11.41
C GLY A 281 -2.60 -5.23 11.33
N SER A 282 -3.84 -4.82 11.12
CA SER A 282 -4.98 -5.72 10.93
C SER A 282 -5.14 -6.28 9.51
N GLY A 283 -4.20 -6.01 8.58
CA GLY A 283 -4.14 -6.65 7.27
C GLY A 283 -4.96 -5.97 6.16
N SER A 284 -5.18 -4.66 6.21
CA SER A 284 -5.96 -3.93 5.19
C SER A 284 -5.40 -4.09 3.78
N THR A 285 -4.07 -3.97 3.61
CA THR A 285 -3.37 -4.13 2.33
C THR A 285 -3.47 -5.56 1.81
N VAL A 286 -3.19 -6.52 2.68
CA VAL A 286 -3.21 -7.96 2.36
C VAL A 286 -4.62 -8.39 1.94
N ALA A 287 -5.65 -7.93 2.66
CA ALA A 287 -7.05 -8.19 2.32
C ALA A 287 -7.44 -7.56 0.98
N ALA A 288 -6.93 -6.36 0.67
CA ALA A 288 -7.16 -5.72 -0.61
C ALA A 288 -6.50 -6.49 -1.76
N ALA A 289 -5.29 -7.01 -1.56
CA ALA A 289 -4.58 -7.83 -2.54
C ALA A 289 -5.35 -9.15 -2.81
N GLU A 290 -5.73 -9.85 -1.77
CA GLU A 290 -6.55 -11.08 -1.85
C GLU A 290 -7.86 -10.83 -2.61
N ALA A 291 -8.56 -9.73 -2.30
CA ALA A 291 -9.83 -9.38 -2.94
C ALA A 291 -9.73 -9.18 -4.46
N ILE A 292 -8.57 -8.78 -4.97
CA ILE A 292 -8.35 -8.50 -6.40
C ILE A 292 -7.48 -9.57 -7.08
N GLY A 293 -7.15 -10.64 -6.37
CA GLY A 293 -6.42 -11.79 -6.91
C GLY A 293 -4.91 -11.57 -7.05
N TYR A 294 -4.29 -10.76 -6.18
CA TYR A 294 -2.85 -10.52 -6.18
C TYR A 294 -2.16 -11.25 -5.03
N MET A 295 -0.96 -11.76 -5.30
CA MET A 295 -0.13 -12.32 -4.24
C MET A 295 0.37 -11.23 -3.30
N SER A 296 0.37 -11.51 -2.00
CA SER A 296 0.84 -10.55 -1.00
C SER A 296 1.48 -11.21 0.22
N ILE A 297 2.33 -10.43 0.87
CA ILE A 297 3.00 -10.79 2.12
C ILE A 297 2.74 -9.67 3.12
N GLY A 298 2.29 -10.04 4.33
CA GLY A 298 2.10 -9.11 5.44
C GLY A 298 2.99 -9.46 6.62
N ILE A 299 3.62 -8.45 7.22
CA ILE A 299 4.46 -8.62 8.42
C ILE A 299 3.84 -7.80 9.56
N GLU A 300 3.75 -8.40 10.75
CA GLU A 300 3.30 -7.75 11.96
C GLU A 300 4.10 -8.26 13.15
N LYS A 301 4.61 -7.34 13.97
CA LYS A 301 5.38 -7.71 15.16
C LYS A 301 4.54 -7.86 16.42
N ASP A 302 3.38 -7.21 16.47
CA ASP A 302 2.44 -7.31 17.58
C ASP A 302 1.57 -8.54 17.45
N SER A 303 1.65 -9.47 18.41
CA SER A 303 0.92 -10.73 18.38
C SER A 303 -0.61 -10.55 18.45
N ALA A 304 -1.09 -9.49 19.10
CA ALA A 304 -2.51 -9.19 19.18
C ALA A 304 -3.05 -8.72 17.82
N TYR A 305 -2.35 -7.79 17.14
CA TYR A 305 -2.70 -7.35 15.79
C TYR A 305 -2.53 -8.46 14.75
N TYR A 306 -1.50 -9.28 14.86
CA TYR A 306 -1.34 -10.46 14.03
C TYR A 306 -2.54 -11.43 14.16
N SER A 307 -3.00 -11.66 15.41
CA SER A 307 -4.15 -12.52 15.67
C SER A 307 -5.45 -11.93 15.10
N VAL A 308 -5.60 -10.60 15.13
CA VAL A 308 -6.69 -9.89 14.46
C VAL A 308 -6.60 -10.07 12.94
N ALA A 309 -5.42 -9.84 12.34
CA ALA A 309 -5.20 -9.96 10.89
C ALA A 309 -5.57 -11.35 10.35
N ARG A 310 -5.17 -12.41 11.04
CA ARG A 310 -5.52 -13.81 10.65
C ARG A 310 -7.01 -14.02 10.42
N LYS A 311 -7.85 -13.37 11.23
CA LYS A 311 -9.32 -13.47 11.15
C LYS A 311 -9.91 -12.42 10.20
N ALA A 312 -9.33 -11.24 10.19
CA ALA A 312 -9.86 -10.10 9.46
C ALA A 312 -9.58 -10.17 7.95
N ILE A 313 -8.41 -10.61 7.52
CA ILE A 313 -8.02 -10.64 6.10
C ILE A 313 -9.05 -11.36 5.23
N PRO A 314 -9.44 -12.62 5.48
CA PRO A 314 -10.41 -13.30 4.62
C PRO A 314 -11.81 -12.66 4.67
N ALA A 315 -12.19 -12.04 5.78
CA ALA A 315 -13.47 -11.35 5.90
C ALA A 315 -13.48 -10.01 5.19
N LEU A 316 -12.42 -9.20 5.32
CA LEU A 316 -12.24 -7.94 4.60
C LEU A 316 -12.09 -8.16 3.08
N ALA A 317 -11.43 -9.25 2.67
CA ALA A 317 -11.30 -9.59 1.25
C ALA A 317 -12.65 -9.86 0.59
N ARG A 318 -13.57 -10.52 1.30
CA ARG A 318 -14.95 -10.76 0.85
C ARG A 318 -15.88 -9.56 1.02
N PHE A 319 -15.49 -8.59 1.85
CA PHE A 319 -16.30 -7.40 2.08
C PHE A 319 -16.51 -6.62 0.79
N THR A 320 -17.76 -6.35 0.44
CA THR A 320 -18.11 -5.54 -0.73
C THR A 320 -18.30 -4.09 -0.27
N PRO A 321 -17.42 -3.17 -0.67
CA PRO A 321 -17.61 -1.76 -0.38
C PRO A 321 -18.85 -1.26 -1.13
N ASN A 322 -20.01 -1.15 -0.46
CA ASN A 322 -21.24 -0.63 -1.06
C ASN A 322 -21.10 0.87 -1.40
N GLY A 323 -21.52 1.24 -2.59
CA GLY A 323 -21.93 2.59 -2.97
C GLY A 323 -20.81 3.51 -3.41
N ALA A 324 -20.34 3.31 -4.65
CA ALA A 324 -19.98 4.45 -5.48
C ALA A 324 -21.27 5.13 -5.97
N ASN A 325 -22.08 5.71 -5.08
CA ASN A 325 -23.10 6.68 -5.46
C ASN A 325 -22.50 8.06 -5.21
N GLY A 326 -22.04 8.70 -6.28
CA GLY A 326 -21.61 10.09 -6.27
C GLY A 326 -20.21 10.30 -6.86
N GLY A 327 -20.13 10.38 -8.17
CA GLY A 327 -18.92 10.72 -8.92
C GLY A 327 -18.49 9.61 -9.86
N SER A 328 -18.47 9.90 -11.14
CA SER A 328 -18.17 9.05 -12.29
C SER A 328 -16.82 8.30 -12.21
N GLY A 329 -16.73 7.31 -11.35
CA GLY A 329 -15.65 6.34 -11.26
C GLY A 329 -16.27 4.96 -11.25
N GLY A 330 -16.20 4.26 -12.40
CA GLY A 330 -16.87 3.00 -12.66
C GLY A 330 -16.69 1.97 -11.54
N ALA A 331 -17.79 1.34 -11.17
CA ALA A 331 -17.82 0.20 -10.27
C ALA A 331 -16.81 -0.85 -10.75
N LEU A 332 -15.83 -1.16 -9.89
CA LEU A 332 -15.01 -2.36 -10.02
C LEU A 332 -15.91 -3.57 -9.68
N ALA A 333 -16.67 -4.02 -10.67
CA ALA A 333 -17.27 -5.34 -10.62
C ALA A 333 -16.15 -6.37 -10.50
N ALA A 334 -16.38 -7.40 -9.68
CA ALA A 334 -15.50 -8.56 -9.62
C ALA A 334 -15.17 -8.99 -11.06
N ALA A 335 -13.88 -9.02 -11.39
CA ALA A 335 -13.43 -9.36 -12.72
C ALA A 335 -13.88 -10.78 -13.04
N LYS A 336 -14.90 -10.93 -13.88
CA LYS A 336 -15.12 -12.18 -14.60
C LYS A 336 -13.85 -12.46 -15.39
N ARG A 337 -13.34 -13.68 -15.23
CA ARG A 337 -12.24 -14.18 -16.07
C ARG A 337 -12.53 -13.83 -17.52
N PRO A 338 -11.58 -13.26 -18.28
CA PRO A 338 -11.80 -13.03 -19.70
C PRO A 338 -12.03 -14.38 -20.38
N LYS A 339 -13.18 -14.56 -21.02
CA LYS A 339 -13.36 -15.59 -22.03
C LYS A 339 -12.46 -15.17 -23.19
N ILE A 340 -11.54 -16.02 -23.57
CA ILE A 340 -10.74 -15.86 -24.77
C ILE A 340 -11.66 -16.29 -25.93
N ASP A 341 -12.08 -15.32 -26.74
CA ASP A 341 -12.72 -15.62 -28.01
C ASP A 341 -11.67 -16.19 -28.97
N SER A 342 -11.88 -17.45 -29.33
CA SER A 342 -11.17 -18.16 -30.37
C SER A 342 -11.64 -17.65 -31.74
N HIS A 343 -10.93 -16.70 -32.35
CA HIS A 343 -10.85 -16.50 -33.81
C HIS A 343 -9.95 -15.30 -34.11
N GLN A 344 -8.68 -15.61 -34.38
CA GLN A 344 -7.89 -15.01 -35.45
C GLN A 344 -6.53 -15.72 -35.52
N GLU A 345 -6.53 -16.80 -36.30
CA GLU A 345 -5.33 -17.29 -36.99
C GLU A 345 -5.07 -16.36 -38.18
N GLY A 346 -3.85 -15.94 -38.37
CA GLY A 346 -3.51 -15.24 -39.60
C GLY A 346 -2.16 -14.52 -39.57
N SER A 347 -1.14 -15.26 -40.01
CA SER A 347 0.08 -14.80 -40.74
C SER A 347 1.06 -13.86 -40.05
N CYS A 348 2.10 -14.50 -39.54
CA CYS A 348 3.42 -13.92 -39.36
C CYS A 348 4.10 -13.86 -40.77
N ILE A 349 4.20 -12.69 -41.36
CA ILE A 349 5.04 -12.45 -42.53
C ILE A 349 6.31 -11.74 -42.04
N ARG A 350 7.41 -12.48 -42.14
CA ARG A 350 8.77 -11.93 -42.12
C ARG A 350 8.91 -10.88 -43.23
N ARG A 351 9.46 -9.72 -42.93
CA ARG A 351 10.13 -8.89 -43.90
C ARG A 351 11.53 -8.58 -43.39
N GLU A 352 12.45 -9.05 -44.19
CA GLU A 352 13.91 -8.87 -44.08
C GLU A 352 14.30 -7.40 -44.23
N ALA A 353 15.49 -7.15 -43.73
CA ALA A 353 16.26 -5.93 -43.79
C ALA A 353 16.33 -5.27 -45.15
N ASP A 354 16.32 -3.96 -45.19
CA ASP A 354 17.02 -3.18 -46.19
C ASP A 354 17.79 -2.04 -45.51
N CYS A 355 19.10 -2.23 -45.41
CA CYS A 355 20.06 -1.23 -45.02
C CYS A 355 20.40 -0.38 -46.25
N ARG A 356 20.23 0.93 -46.20
CA ARG A 356 21.01 1.86 -47.00
C ARG A 356 21.44 3.07 -46.19
N PRO A 357 22.72 3.45 -46.30
CA PRO A 357 23.31 4.60 -45.63
C PRO A 357 23.24 5.86 -46.48
N ASP A 358 23.59 6.98 -45.83
CA ASP A 358 24.01 8.26 -46.38
C ASP A 358 22.95 9.31 -46.75
N ARG A 359 22.88 10.35 -45.88
CA ARG A 359 23.06 11.75 -46.30
C ARG A 359 23.42 12.63 -45.09
N PRO A 360 24.34 13.60 -45.26
CA PRO A 360 24.86 14.43 -44.19
C PRO A 360 23.93 15.63 -43.89
N ILE A 361 23.87 16.00 -42.63
CA ILE A 361 23.19 17.21 -42.19
C ILE A 361 24.21 18.34 -42.01
N SER A 362 24.14 19.32 -42.87
CA SER A 362 24.75 20.64 -42.68
C SER A 362 23.68 21.58 -42.10
N GLY A 363 24.08 22.43 -41.17
CA GLY A 363 23.26 23.56 -40.77
C GLY A 363 23.24 23.88 -39.28
N ALA A 364 24.30 24.55 -38.80
CA ALA A 364 24.26 25.28 -37.54
C ALA A 364 23.37 26.49 -37.68
N SER A 365 22.56 26.76 -36.68
CA SER A 365 22.14 28.14 -36.37
C SER A 365 21.90 28.28 -34.88
N GLN A 366 22.68 29.20 -34.30
CA GLN A 366 22.51 29.78 -32.98
C GLN A 366 21.20 30.57 -32.91
N CYS A 367 20.57 30.54 -31.73
CA CYS A 367 19.96 31.74 -31.14
C CYS A 367 19.63 31.47 -29.67
N VAL A 368 20.31 32.21 -28.82
CA VAL A 368 20.03 32.93 -27.57
C VAL A 368 19.22 32.20 -26.52
#